data_0044979e4c5e05fa3128ca3996543877
#
_entry.id   0044979e4c5e05fa3128ca3996543877
#
_cell.length_a   1.000
_cell.length_b   1.000
_cell.length_c   1.000
_cell.angle_alpha   90.00
_cell.angle_beta   90.00
_cell.angle_gamma   90.00
#
_symmetry.space_group_name_H-M   'P 1'
#
loop_
_entity.id
_entity.type
_entity.pdbx_description
1 polymer ?
#
loop_
_entity_poly.entity_id
_entity_poly.type
_entity_poly.pdbx_seq_one_letter_code
_entity_poly.pdbx_strand_id
1 'polypeptide(L)'
;IYLLNKEKALNQQFNFHSKLLPEFIDKLKSLKVNSFIDFKPIFITGLPRSGTTLVERIIVSGKKNIQSLGETDVFDKVFFSNQIIKNHEKILQSNFNFLIEKILNQYKEQGLNDQNDLFTDKSITNFLYLELINKIFPNAKFIYCSRNPLANIIGIFRSFLPSVYWSHSLEKIFSISELYSNRLNNLKKDN
;
A
#
# COMPACT_ATOMS: atom_id res chain seq x y z
N ILE A 1 -27.68 12.74 5.05
CA ILE A 1 -26.56 12.81 6.04
C ILE A 1 -25.60 11.66 5.81
N TYR A 2 -26.03 10.38 5.79
CA TYR A 2 -25.13 9.21 5.60
C TYR A 2 -24.33 9.27 4.29
N LEU A 3 -24.98 9.55 3.17
CA LEU A 3 -24.33 9.65 1.85
C LEU A 3 -23.33 10.80 1.80
N LEU A 4 -23.66 11.95 2.36
CA LEU A 4 -22.78 13.13 2.44
C LEU A 4 -21.54 12.83 3.28
N ASN A 5 -21.68 12.14 4.41
CA ASN A 5 -20.55 11.76 5.25
C ASN A 5 -19.63 10.75 4.54
N LYS A 6 -20.23 9.81 3.80
CA LYS A 6 -19.48 8.84 3.00
C LYS A 6 -18.69 9.55 1.88
N GLU A 7 -19.32 10.44 1.14
CA GLU A 7 -18.66 11.21 0.08
C GLU A 7 -17.50 12.06 0.63
N LYS A 8 -17.72 12.72 1.78
CA LYS A 8 -16.67 13.49 2.45
C LYS A 8 -15.47 12.60 2.85
N ALA A 9 -15.72 11.42 3.40
CA ALA A 9 -14.66 10.45 3.76
C ALA A 9 -13.90 9.98 2.53
N LEU A 10 -14.60 9.67 1.44
CA LEU A 10 -14.00 9.25 0.17
C LEU A 10 -13.11 10.35 -0.42
N ASN A 11 -13.56 11.61 -0.37
CA ASN A 11 -12.79 12.75 -0.85
C ASN A 11 -11.56 13.02 0.03
N GLN A 12 -11.66 12.81 1.34
CA GLN A 12 -10.51 12.89 2.25
C GLN A 12 -9.46 11.83 1.92
N GLN A 13 -9.86 10.59 1.71
CA GLN A 13 -8.97 9.50 1.35
C GLN A 13 -8.31 9.74 -0.01
N PHE A 14 -9.07 10.20 -0.99
CA PHE A 14 -8.53 10.55 -2.30
C PHE A 14 -7.49 11.68 -2.20
N ASN A 15 -7.81 12.76 -1.49
CA ASN A 15 -6.89 13.89 -1.28
C ASN A 15 -5.61 13.45 -0.54
N PHE A 16 -5.77 12.55 0.44
CA PHE A 16 -4.63 11.97 1.15
C PHE A 16 -3.68 11.25 0.18
N HIS A 17 -4.17 10.30 -0.61
CA HIS A 17 -3.35 9.50 -1.52
C HIS A 17 -2.78 10.29 -2.70
N SER A 18 -3.52 11.28 -3.20
CA SER A 18 -3.11 12.04 -4.40
C SER A 18 -2.19 13.22 -4.12
N LYS A 19 -2.24 13.80 -2.92
CA LYS A 19 -1.48 15.00 -2.55
C LYS A 19 -0.61 14.81 -1.31
N LEU A 20 -1.22 14.52 -0.15
CA LEU A 20 -0.51 14.54 1.12
C LEU A 20 0.54 13.42 1.24
N LEU A 21 0.21 12.22 0.78
CA LEU A 21 1.13 11.09 0.84
C LEU A 21 2.36 11.28 -0.06
N PRO A 22 2.26 11.70 -1.32
CA PRO A 22 3.42 12.01 -2.14
C PRO A 22 4.33 13.09 -1.53
N GLU A 23 3.77 14.20 -1.03
CA GLU A 23 4.54 15.26 -0.35
C GLU A 23 5.28 14.73 0.88
N PHE A 24 4.64 13.86 1.65
CA PHE A 24 5.24 13.22 2.82
C PHE A 24 6.38 12.28 2.42
N ILE A 25 6.19 11.44 1.40
CA ILE A 25 7.21 10.52 0.89
C ILE A 25 8.43 11.29 0.39
N ASP A 26 8.25 12.39 -0.31
CA ASP A 26 9.35 13.22 -0.80
C ASP A 26 10.19 13.81 0.35
N LYS A 27 9.54 14.26 1.41
CA LYS A 27 10.24 14.71 2.63
C LYS A 27 10.99 13.56 3.31
N LEU A 28 10.44 12.33 3.29
CA LEU A 28 11.09 11.17 3.88
C LEU A 28 12.34 10.71 3.11
N LYS A 29 12.48 11.02 1.82
CA LYS A 29 13.65 10.61 1.02
C LYS A 29 14.96 11.12 1.61
N SER A 30 14.96 12.30 2.23
CA SER A 30 16.14 12.91 2.85
C SER A 30 16.52 12.32 4.22
N LEU A 31 15.61 11.57 4.88
CA LEU A 31 15.88 11.02 6.21
C LEU A 31 16.71 9.73 6.12
N LYS A 32 17.74 9.66 6.93
CA LYS A 32 18.50 8.41 7.12
C LYS A 32 17.72 7.46 8.04
N VAL A 33 17.58 6.22 7.62
CA VAL A 33 17.01 5.15 8.45
C VAL A 33 18.18 4.42 9.11
N ASN A 34 18.23 4.42 10.42
CA ASN A 34 19.33 3.79 11.17
C ASN A 34 18.98 2.38 11.69
N SER A 35 17.76 1.91 11.46
CA SER A 35 17.31 0.57 11.88
C SER A 35 16.96 -0.27 10.67
N PHE A 36 17.53 -1.45 10.59
CA PHE A 36 17.18 -2.45 9.58
C PHE A 36 16.22 -3.45 10.20
N ILE A 37 15.14 -3.71 9.49
CA ILE A 37 14.21 -4.80 9.81
C ILE A 37 14.64 -6.00 8.96
N ASP A 38 14.91 -7.12 9.58
CA ASP A 38 15.32 -8.35 8.87
C ASP A 38 14.15 -9.13 8.26
N PHE A 39 12.97 -8.55 8.24
CA PHE A 39 11.83 -9.10 7.51
C PHE A 39 12.05 -9.00 6.00
N LYS A 40 11.59 -10.02 5.29
CA LYS A 40 11.67 -10.17 3.83
C LYS A 40 10.26 -10.25 3.22
N PRO A 41 9.44 -9.21 3.39
CA PRO A 41 8.07 -9.24 2.88
C PRO A 41 8.04 -9.31 1.35
N ILE A 42 7.01 -9.97 0.83
CA ILE A 42 6.67 -10.00 -0.59
C ILE A 42 5.38 -9.18 -0.76
N PHE A 43 5.51 -7.98 -1.29
CA PHE A 43 4.39 -7.13 -1.61
C PHE A 43 3.85 -7.45 -2.99
N ILE A 44 2.59 -7.87 -3.06
CA ILE A 44 1.92 -8.19 -4.31
C ILE A 44 0.96 -7.05 -4.61
N THR A 45 1.28 -6.26 -5.61
CA THR A 45 0.56 -5.03 -5.93
C THR A 45 -0.07 -5.10 -7.32
N GLY A 46 -1.03 -4.23 -7.56
CA GLY A 46 -1.74 -4.12 -8.83
C GLY A 46 -3.13 -3.56 -8.61
N LEU A 47 -3.76 -3.12 -9.69
CA LEU A 47 -5.16 -2.72 -9.63
C LEU A 47 -6.05 -3.90 -9.23
N PRO A 48 -7.18 -3.68 -8.56
CA PRO A 48 -8.15 -4.74 -8.31
C PRO A 48 -8.46 -5.50 -9.59
N ARG A 49 -8.74 -6.79 -9.50
CA ARG A 49 -9.03 -7.67 -10.64
C ARG A 49 -7.85 -7.95 -11.59
N SER A 50 -6.62 -7.61 -11.21
CA SER A 50 -5.41 -7.94 -11.97
C SER A 50 -4.84 -9.33 -11.70
N GLY A 51 -5.38 -10.07 -10.72
CA GLY A 51 -4.95 -11.43 -10.39
C GLY A 51 -4.03 -11.54 -9.17
N THR A 52 -3.92 -10.50 -8.35
CA THR A 52 -3.06 -10.49 -7.14
C THR A 52 -3.33 -11.67 -6.20
N THR A 53 -4.60 -12.04 -5.99
CA THR A 53 -4.98 -13.18 -5.14
C THR A 53 -4.48 -14.53 -5.71
N LEU A 54 -4.51 -14.71 -7.03
CA LEU A 54 -4.01 -15.91 -7.66
C LEU A 54 -2.48 -16.01 -7.50
N VAL A 55 -1.78 -14.91 -7.74
CA VAL A 55 -0.33 -14.84 -7.60
C VAL A 55 0.09 -15.13 -6.16
N GLU A 56 -0.58 -14.54 -5.16
CA GLU A 56 -0.31 -14.85 -3.75
C GLU A 56 -0.47 -16.34 -3.45
N ARG A 57 -1.56 -16.97 -3.90
CA ARG A 57 -1.80 -18.40 -3.69
C ARG A 57 -0.72 -19.26 -4.31
N ILE A 58 -0.24 -18.93 -5.51
CA ILE A 58 0.84 -19.65 -6.18
C ILE A 58 2.13 -19.54 -5.35
N ILE A 59 2.48 -18.35 -4.87
CA ILE A 59 3.70 -18.12 -4.09
C ILE A 59 3.65 -18.91 -2.78
N VAL A 60 2.56 -18.78 -2.04
CA VAL A 60 2.40 -19.44 -0.73
C VAL A 60 2.34 -20.96 -0.87
N SER A 61 1.70 -21.50 -1.92
CA SER A 61 1.66 -22.95 -2.16
C SER A 61 3.00 -23.54 -2.58
N GLY A 62 3.85 -22.74 -3.21
CA GLY A 62 5.17 -23.18 -3.69
C GLY A 62 6.26 -23.24 -2.62
N LYS A 63 6.06 -22.64 -1.45
CA LYS A 63 7.07 -22.55 -0.40
C LYS A 63 6.46 -22.63 1.01
N LYS A 64 6.84 -23.64 1.77
CA LYS A 64 6.24 -23.97 3.09
C LYS A 64 6.39 -22.91 4.20
N ASN A 65 7.32 -21.97 4.06
CA ASN A 65 7.67 -21.02 5.12
C ASN A 65 7.25 -19.57 4.80
N ILE A 66 6.26 -19.38 3.94
CA ILE A 66 5.71 -18.06 3.66
C ILE A 66 4.38 -17.91 4.37
N GLN A 67 4.26 -16.90 5.23
CA GLN A 67 3.00 -16.55 5.85
C GLN A 67 2.18 -15.66 4.91
N SER A 68 0.94 -16.06 4.59
CA SER A 68 0.01 -15.18 3.86
C SER A 68 -0.73 -14.30 4.85
N LEU A 69 -0.62 -12.98 4.70
CA LEU A 69 -1.37 -12.01 5.48
C LEU A 69 -2.57 -11.43 4.70
N GLY A 70 -2.63 -11.66 3.39
CA GLY A 70 -3.72 -11.17 2.55
C GLY A 70 -3.72 -9.65 2.40
N GLU A 71 -4.89 -9.02 2.53
CA GLU A 71 -5.08 -7.57 2.47
C GLU A 71 -5.09 -6.99 3.88
N THR A 72 -3.92 -6.54 4.35
CA THR A 72 -3.75 -6.06 5.73
C THR A 72 -4.12 -4.59 5.90
N ASP A 73 -3.96 -3.80 4.84
CA ASP A 73 -4.09 -2.34 4.83
C ASP A 73 -3.27 -1.63 5.92
N VAL A 74 -2.15 -2.22 6.32
CA VAL A 74 -1.31 -1.74 7.43
C VAL A 74 -0.85 -0.30 7.20
N PHE A 75 -0.39 0.03 6.01
CA PHE A 75 0.08 1.38 5.69
C PHE A 75 -1.06 2.40 5.76
N ASP A 76 -2.22 2.11 5.20
CA ASP A 76 -3.40 2.99 5.31
C ASP A 76 -3.85 3.15 6.76
N LYS A 77 -3.87 2.08 7.54
CA LYS A 77 -4.21 2.13 8.97
C LYS A 77 -3.24 3.02 9.74
N VAL A 78 -1.94 2.89 9.49
CA VAL A 78 -0.92 3.67 10.19
C VAL A 78 -0.94 5.14 9.74
N PHE A 79 -0.93 5.41 8.44
CA PHE A 79 -0.72 6.77 7.93
C PHE A 79 -2.00 7.58 7.76
N PHE A 80 -3.04 6.99 7.20
CA PHE A 80 -4.30 7.68 6.97
C PHE A 80 -5.19 7.71 8.21
N SER A 81 -5.49 6.54 8.82
CA SER A 81 -6.43 6.45 9.93
C SER A 81 -5.91 7.11 11.20
N ASN A 82 -4.62 7.01 11.48
CA ASN A 82 -3.99 7.66 12.64
C ASN A 82 -3.62 9.13 12.39
N GLN A 83 -3.96 9.68 11.25
CA GLN A 83 -3.66 11.08 10.87
C GLN A 83 -2.18 11.47 11.07
N ILE A 84 -1.28 10.49 10.95
CA ILE A 84 0.16 10.70 11.17
C ILE A 84 0.68 11.82 10.27
N ILE A 85 0.22 11.88 9.02
CA ILE A 85 0.68 12.89 8.05
C ILE A 85 0.27 14.31 8.43
N LYS A 86 -0.83 14.53 9.16
CA LYS A 86 -1.21 15.87 9.62
C LYS A 86 -0.23 16.45 10.64
N ASN A 87 0.50 15.59 11.34
CA ASN A 87 1.52 15.96 12.33
C ASN A 87 2.95 15.72 11.81
N HIS A 88 3.14 15.73 10.50
CA HIS A 88 4.37 15.28 9.83
C HIS A 88 5.65 15.99 10.31
N GLU A 89 5.59 17.26 10.68
CA GLU A 89 6.77 18.00 11.17
C GLU A 89 7.31 17.40 12.47
N LYS A 90 6.43 17.01 13.39
CA LYS A 90 6.85 16.34 14.64
C LYS A 90 7.40 14.94 14.36
N ILE A 91 6.89 14.25 13.33
CA ILE A 91 7.33 12.90 12.98
C ILE A 91 8.66 12.93 12.23
N LEU A 92 8.88 13.93 11.39
CA LEU A 92 10.15 14.13 10.70
C LEU A 92 11.28 14.51 11.67
N GLN A 93 10.93 15.16 12.78
CA GLN A 93 11.86 15.50 13.87
C GLN A 93 11.99 14.38 14.91
N SER A 94 10.95 13.56 15.08
CA SER A 94 10.97 12.41 15.95
C SER A 94 11.44 11.16 15.18
N ASN A 95 12.18 10.35 15.88
CA ASN A 95 12.84 9.14 15.44
C ASN A 95 11.97 8.29 14.46
N PHE A 96 12.42 8.11 13.22
CA PHE A 96 11.77 7.25 12.21
C PHE A 96 11.49 5.82 12.74
N ASN A 97 12.22 5.37 13.74
CA ASN A 97 12.02 4.11 14.45
C ASN A 97 10.60 3.98 15.03
N PHE A 98 9.99 5.08 15.47
CA PHE A 98 8.61 5.06 15.96
C PHE A 98 7.60 4.67 14.86
N LEU A 99 7.81 5.09 13.62
CA LEU A 99 6.97 4.67 12.50
C LEU A 99 7.15 3.18 12.18
N ILE A 100 8.38 2.72 12.24
CA ILE A 100 8.72 1.32 12.04
C ILE A 100 8.02 0.45 13.09
N GLU A 101 8.14 0.81 14.37
CA GLU A 101 7.46 0.09 15.47
C GLU A 101 5.94 0.06 15.28
N LYS A 102 5.33 1.18 14.90
CA LYS A 102 3.89 1.22 14.63
C LYS A 102 3.49 0.29 13.49
N ILE A 103 4.25 0.25 12.41
CA ILE A 103 3.99 -0.62 11.26
C ILE A 103 4.13 -2.09 11.67
N LEU A 104 5.20 -2.43 12.39
CA LEU A 104 5.41 -3.81 12.86
C LEU A 104 4.31 -4.26 13.83
N ASN A 105 3.93 -3.41 14.79
CA ASN A 105 2.85 -3.70 15.71
C ASN A 105 1.53 -3.92 14.95
N GLN A 106 1.26 -3.09 13.93
CA GLN A 106 0.06 -3.26 13.12
C GLN A 106 0.08 -4.57 12.31
N TYR A 107 1.25 -5.03 11.81
CA TYR A 107 1.39 -6.34 11.19
C TYR A 107 1.16 -7.48 12.18
N LYS A 108 1.68 -7.37 13.42
CA LYS A 108 1.43 -8.34 14.49
C LYS A 108 -0.05 -8.43 14.86
N GLU A 109 -0.75 -7.32 14.94
CA GLU A 109 -2.20 -7.27 15.13
C GLU A 109 -2.97 -7.94 13.98
N GLN A 110 -2.40 -7.97 12.76
CA GLN A 110 -2.95 -8.70 11.61
C GLN A 110 -2.49 -10.18 11.56
N GLY A 111 -1.80 -10.65 12.60
CA GLY A 111 -1.42 -12.04 12.76
C GLY A 111 -0.01 -12.40 12.27
N LEU A 112 0.85 -11.41 11.96
CA LEU A 112 2.25 -11.72 11.65
C LEU A 112 2.91 -12.43 12.83
N ASN A 113 3.44 -13.62 12.56
CA ASN A 113 4.19 -14.41 13.54
C ASN A 113 5.65 -13.94 13.58
N ASP A 114 6.16 -13.65 14.77
CA ASP A 114 7.55 -13.22 15.00
C ASP A 114 8.61 -14.26 14.56
N GLN A 115 8.20 -15.52 14.38
CA GLN A 115 9.09 -16.59 13.89
C GLN A 115 9.23 -16.61 12.36
N ASN A 116 8.39 -15.87 11.63
CA ASN A 116 8.39 -15.81 10.18
C ASN A 116 8.94 -14.47 9.69
N ASP A 117 10.14 -14.49 9.13
CA ASP A 117 10.74 -13.34 8.46
C ASP A 117 10.19 -13.10 7.03
N LEU A 118 9.47 -14.09 6.49
CA LEU A 118 8.95 -14.10 5.13
C LEU A 118 7.43 -14.17 5.11
N PHE A 119 6.79 -13.12 4.61
CA PHE A 119 5.32 -13.03 4.51
C PHE A 119 4.89 -12.33 3.22
N THR A 120 3.62 -12.51 2.84
CA THR A 120 2.99 -11.76 1.74
C THR A 120 2.01 -10.73 2.27
N ASP A 121 1.95 -9.57 1.64
CA ASP A 121 0.91 -8.56 1.79
C ASP A 121 0.46 -8.10 0.41
N LYS A 122 -0.84 -8.24 0.11
CA LYS A 122 -1.41 -7.88 -1.18
C LYS A 122 -2.44 -6.75 -1.10
N SER A 123 -2.29 -5.88 -0.10
CA SER A 123 -3.17 -4.70 0.01
C SER A 123 -3.06 -3.82 -1.23
N ILE A 124 -4.20 -3.42 -1.77
CA ILE A 124 -4.29 -2.63 -3.00
C ILE A 124 -3.55 -1.31 -2.86
N THR A 125 -3.62 -0.71 -1.68
CA THR A 125 -3.02 0.60 -1.38
C THR A 125 -1.50 0.56 -1.21
N ASN A 126 -0.88 -0.61 -0.99
CA ASN A 126 0.57 -0.75 -0.85
C ASN A 126 1.36 -0.13 -2.01
N PHE A 127 0.77 -0.14 -3.21
CA PHE A 127 1.37 0.51 -4.37
C PHE A 127 1.61 2.02 -4.17
N LEU A 128 0.80 2.67 -3.37
CA LEU A 128 0.93 4.10 -3.08
C LEU A 128 2.07 4.40 -2.10
N TYR A 129 2.57 3.37 -1.41
CA TYR A 129 3.59 3.45 -0.37
C TYR A 129 4.94 2.81 -0.77
N LEU A 130 5.16 2.46 -2.04
CA LEU A 130 6.32 1.65 -2.47
C LEU A 130 7.66 2.22 -2.02
N GLU A 131 7.89 3.52 -2.18
CA GLU A 131 9.14 4.16 -1.78
C GLU A 131 9.34 4.11 -0.25
N LEU A 132 8.26 4.29 0.50
CA LEU A 132 8.26 4.18 1.95
C LEU A 132 8.51 2.73 2.40
N ILE A 133 7.81 1.78 1.76
CA ILE A 133 7.99 0.34 2.02
C ILE A 133 9.44 -0.06 1.79
N ASN A 134 10.03 0.33 0.66
CA ASN A 134 11.42 0.01 0.33
C ASN A 134 12.40 0.59 1.36
N LYS A 135 12.07 1.76 1.92
CA LYS A 135 12.88 2.38 2.96
C LYS A 135 12.77 1.67 4.31
N ILE A 136 11.60 1.14 4.66
CA ILE A 136 11.35 0.43 5.93
C ILE A 136 11.82 -1.02 5.83
N PHE A 137 11.58 -1.69 4.70
CA PHE A 137 11.92 -3.07 4.43
C PHE A 137 12.89 -3.16 3.25
N PRO A 138 14.19 -2.95 3.44
CA PRO A 138 15.16 -2.94 2.33
C PRO A 138 15.28 -4.30 1.64
N ASN A 139 14.88 -5.38 2.30
CA ASN A 139 14.85 -6.74 1.75
C ASN A 139 13.50 -7.13 1.11
N ALA A 140 12.56 -6.19 1.04
CA ALA A 140 11.25 -6.44 0.44
C ALA A 140 11.35 -6.84 -1.04
N LYS A 141 10.47 -7.73 -1.46
CA LYS A 141 10.24 -8.04 -2.88
C LYS A 141 8.91 -7.46 -3.32
N PHE A 142 8.88 -6.94 -4.55
CA PHE A 142 7.66 -6.39 -5.13
C PHE A 142 7.28 -7.19 -6.37
N ILE A 143 6.02 -7.62 -6.42
CA ILE A 143 5.42 -8.28 -7.56
C ILE A 143 4.27 -7.40 -8.04
N TYR A 144 4.39 -6.89 -9.25
CA TYR A 144 3.32 -6.10 -9.86
C TYR A 144 2.50 -6.97 -10.81
N CYS A 145 1.21 -7.12 -10.47
CA CYS A 145 0.25 -7.82 -11.31
C CYS A 145 -0.39 -6.84 -12.29
N SER A 146 -0.15 -7.06 -13.58
CA SER A 146 -0.78 -6.27 -14.64
C SER A 146 -1.76 -7.12 -15.46
N ARG A 147 -2.77 -6.47 -16.00
CA ARG A 147 -3.75 -7.04 -16.91
C ARG A 147 -4.05 -6.05 -18.02
N ASN A 148 -4.71 -6.47 -19.10
CA ASN A 148 -5.21 -5.54 -20.11
C ASN A 148 -5.96 -4.38 -19.43
N PRO A 149 -5.58 -3.12 -19.65
CA PRO A 149 -6.12 -1.98 -18.91
C PRO A 149 -7.64 -1.85 -19.02
N LEU A 150 -8.19 -2.01 -20.23
CA LEU A 150 -9.63 -1.91 -20.46
C LEU A 150 -10.40 -3.01 -19.73
N ALA A 151 -9.92 -4.27 -19.84
CA ALA A 151 -10.52 -5.39 -19.13
C ALA A 151 -10.43 -5.22 -17.60
N ASN A 152 -9.38 -4.59 -17.11
CA ASN A 152 -9.21 -4.29 -15.68
C ASN A 152 -10.20 -3.23 -15.22
N ILE A 153 -10.30 -2.11 -15.93
CA ILE A 153 -11.22 -0.99 -15.63
C ILE A 153 -12.67 -1.48 -15.62
N ILE A 154 -13.09 -2.21 -16.65
CA ILE A 154 -14.44 -2.80 -16.71
C ILE A 154 -14.63 -3.79 -15.55
N GLY A 155 -13.64 -4.62 -15.26
CA GLY A 155 -13.66 -5.56 -14.15
C GLY A 155 -13.84 -4.88 -12.80
N ILE A 156 -13.16 -3.78 -12.55
CA ILE A 156 -13.29 -2.97 -11.33
C ILE A 156 -14.68 -2.36 -11.24
N PHE A 157 -15.12 -1.68 -12.28
CA PHE A 157 -16.41 -0.98 -12.31
C PHE A 157 -17.59 -1.91 -12.09
N ARG A 158 -17.53 -3.13 -12.65
CA ARG A 158 -18.58 -4.16 -12.50
C ARG A 158 -18.51 -4.90 -11.15
N SER A 159 -17.43 -4.75 -10.40
CA SER A 159 -17.26 -5.42 -9.11
C SER A 159 -17.78 -4.55 -7.97
N PHE A 160 -18.51 -5.18 -7.04
CA PHE A 160 -18.87 -4.49 -5.80
C PHE A 160 -17.68 -4.53 -4.85
N LEU A 161 -16.94 -3.42 -4.75
CA LEU A 161 -15.76 -3.26 -3.90
C LEU A 161 -16.01 -2.15 -2.86
N PRO A 162 -16.75 -2.42 -1.78
CA PRO A 162 -17.23 -1.38 -0.86
C PRO A 162 -16.10 -0.66 -0.11
N SER A 163 -14.97 -1.32 0.10
CA SER A 163 -13.78 -0.74 0.74
C SER A 163 -12.90 0.09 -0.20
N VAL A 164 -13.10 -0.03 -1.52
CA VAL A 164 -12.29 0.68 -2.52
C VAL A 164 -13.03 1.93 -2.97
N TYR A 165 -12.74 3.06 -2.32
CA TYR A 165 -13.47 4.33 -2.46
C TYR A 165 -13.59 4.88 -3.89
N TRP A 166 -12.67 4.53 -4.77
CA TRP A 166 -12.63 5.02 -6.15
C TRP A 166 -13.27 4.06 -7.17
N SER A 167 -13.62 2.83 -6.77
CA SER A 167 -14.09 1.78 -7.69
C SER A 167 -15.49 2.01 -8.26
N HIS A 168 -16.24 2.96 -7.72
CA HIS A 168 -17.64 3.23 -8.07
C HIS A 168 -17.83 4.38 -9.09
N SER A 169 -16.74 4.96 -9.59
CA SER A 169 -16.75 6.04 -10.57
C SER A 169 -15.70 5.74 -11.64
N LEU A 170 -16.11 5.72 -12.91
CA LEU A 170 -15.19 5.52 -14.04
C LEU A 170 -14.08 6.58 -14.05
N GLU A 171 -14.43 7.84 -13.80
CA GLU A 171 -13.47 8.94 -13.72
C GLU A 171 -12.39 8.68 -12.66
N LYS A 172 -12.79 8.25 -11.45
CA LYS A 172 -11.86 7.92 -10.37
C LYS A 172 -11.03 6.67 -10.68
N ILE A 173 -11.62 5.66 -11.33
CA ILE A 173 -10.89 4.46 -11.78
C ILE A 173 -9.79 4.86 -12.78
N PHE A 174 -10.10 5.72 -13.76
CA PHE A 174 -9.11 6.22 -14.71
C PHE A 174 -8.00 7.00 -14.01
N SER A 175 -8.34 7.95 -13.14
CA SER A 175 -7.36 8.77 -12.40
C SER A 175 -6.42 7.91 -11.54
N ILE A 176 -6.93 6.90 -10.86
CA ILE A 176 -6.11 5.97 -10.08
C ILE A 176 -5.26 5.07 -10.98
N SER A 177 -5.82 4.59 -12.11
CA SER A 177 -5.07 3.78 -13.07
C SER A 177 -3.90 4.56 -13.67
N GLU A 178 -4.07 5.84 -13.95
CA GLU A 178 -3.02 6.74 -14.40
C GLU A 178 -1.96 6.96 -13.32
N LEU A 179 -2.37 7.18 -12.06
CA LEU A 179 -1.47 7.30 -10.92
C LEU A 179 -0.58 6.05 -10.78
N TYR A 180 -1.17 4.86 -10.89
CA TYR A 180 -0.44 3.59 -10.88
C TYR A 180 0.58 3.50 -12.02
N SER A 181 0.17 3.84 -13.24
CA SER A 181 1.03 3.81 -14.42
C SER A 181 2.21 4.77 -14.30
N ASN A 182 1.96 5.98 -13.82
CA ASN A 182 2.99 7.01 -13.64
C ASN A 182 4.01 6.59 -12.57
N ARG A 183 3.58 6.03 -11.45
CA ARG A 183 4.48 5.52 -10.41
C ARG A 183 5.34 4.36 -10.91
N LEU A 184 4.76 3.40 -11.64
CA LEU A 184 5.52 2.31 -12.24
C LEU A 184 6.60 2.81 -13.20
N ASN A 185 6.26 3.79 -14.04
CA ASN A 185 7.21 4.37 -14.98
C ASN A 185 8.36 5.08 -14.27
N ASN A 186 8.11 5.73 -13.13
CA ASN A 186 9.15 6.36 -12.33
C ASN A 186 10.07 5.31 -11.70
N LEU A 187 9.50 4.26 -11.09
CA LEU A 187 10.29 3.17 -10.50
C LEU A 187 11.19 2.44 -11.53
N LYS A 188 10.76 2.35 -12.80
CA LYS A 188 11.58 1.75 -13.88
C LYS A 188 12.72 2.66 -14.35
N LYS A 189 12.66 3.96 -14.08
CA LYS A 189 13.74 4.91 -14.45
C LYS A 189 14.83 4.99 -13.39
N ASP A 190 14.48 4.67 -12.13
CA ASP A 190 15.36 4.74 -10.97
C ASP A 190 16.15 3.43 -10.76
N ASN A 191 15.89 2.39 -11.56
CA ASN A 191 16.60 1.10 -11.61
C ASN A 191 17.26 0.88 -12.97
#